data_9cea2129e89703fe30aafb9cca09acc4
#
_entry.id   9cea2129e89703fe30aafb9cca09acc4
#
_cell.length_a   1.000
_cell.length_b   1.000
_cell.length_c   1.000
_cell.angle_alpha   90.00
_cell.angle_beta   90.00
_cell.angle_gamma   90.00
#
_symmetry.space_group_name_H-M   'P 1'
#
loop_
_entity.id
_entity.type
_entity.pdbx_description
1 polymer ?
#
loop_
_entity_poly.entity_id
_entity_poly.type
_entity_poly.pdbx_seq_one_letter_code
_entity_poly.pdbx_strand_id
1 'polypeptide(L)'
;MCIRDRFDSFTFHAFAKRLIDNFRPVLTGADALNADYRIDENEKILHTQITFNDLVPLALTILKKSAYARGALRQTYSHVFMDEFQDATADQYNLLKSAFTDTGVQLTGVGDTKQRIMGFAGALEGVMADFATDFSATTLQLYQNFRSKPQLRRMQNRMIREMEPTAAIPAAQILGKGGVVRVFRFHDDEEEAAAVTNMIGHWLSQGVPPSEIAVIVRQQPHLIAGLLGKHFTADGIPFRNDQQSQNLTAEPAAALILNFLYVVADDGRPDEYSTLMHMVS
;
A
#
# COMPACT_ATOMS: atom_id res chain seq x y z
N MET A 1 -24.70 14.12 13.99
CA MET A 1 -23.77 13.04 14.37
C MET A 1 -22.96 12.68 13.15
N CYS A 2 -21.67 13.01 13.13
CA CYS A 2 -20.84 12.89 11.94
C CYS A 2 -20.48 11.41 11.72
N ILE A 3 -20.63 10.89 10.49
CA ILE A 3 -20.26 9.50 10.12
C ILE A 3 -18.79 9.21 10.43
N ARG A 4 -17.94 10.23 10.47
CA ARG A 4 -16.50 10.13 10.79
C ARG A 4 -16.20 9.47 12.15
N ASP A 5 -17.08 9.61 13.12
CA ASP A 5 -16.87 9.09 14.49
C ASP A 5 -17.15 7.58 14.62
N ARG A 6 -17.52 6.91 13.51
CA ARG A 6 -17.88 5.49 13.48
C ARG A 6 -17.04 4.65 12.52
N PHE A 7 -16.06 5.24 11.87
CA PHE A 7 -15.22 4.56 10.88
C PHE A 7 -13.75 4.88 11.15
N ASP A 8 -12.98 3.84 11.43
CA ASP A 8 -11.53 3.87 11.54
C ASP A 8 -10.90 3.29 10.27
N SER A 9 -9.86 3.92 9.73
CA SER A 9 -9.09 3.41 8.59
C SER A 9 -7.63 3.28 8.97
N PHE A 10 -7.07 2.07 8.84
CA PHE A 10 -5.69 1.76 9.21
C PHE A 10 -5.00 0.88 8.18
N THR A 11 -3.68 1.02 8.07
CA THR A 11 -2.85 -0.08 7.58
C THR A 11 -2.71 -1.14 8.69
N PHE A 12 -2.33 -2.37 8.36
CA PHE A 12 -2.07 -3.41 9.37
C PHE A 12 -1.04 -2.98 10.42
N HIS A 13 0.01 -2.27 10.01
CA HIS A 13 1.02 -1.76 10.93
C HIS A 13 0.47 -0.66 11.85
N ALA A 14 -0.33 0.26 11.33
CA ALA A 14 -0.96 1.30 12.14
C ALA A 14 -1.96 0.70 13.15
N PHE A 15 -2.72 -0.31 12.74
CA PHE A 15 -3.60 -1.07 13.64
C PHE A 15 -2.81 -1.81 14.73
N ALA A 16 -1.73 -2.49 14.35
CA ALA A 16 -0.84 -3.17 15.29
C ALA A 16 -0.21 -2.20 16.30
N LYS A 17 0.27 -1.04 15.81
CA LYS A 17 0.79 0.02 16.69
C LYS A 17 -0.25 0.47 17.71
N ARG A 18 -1.48 0.75 17.26
CA ARG A 18 -2.58 1.14 18.18
C ARG A 18 -2.86 0.07 19.25
N LEU A 19 -2.79 -1.21 18.87
CA LEU A 19 -2.91 -2.31 19.86
C LEU A 19 -1.77 -2.27 20.88
N ILE A 20 -0.53 -2.09 20.42
CA ILE A 20 0.62 -1.98 21.31
C ILE A 20 0.45 -0.79 22.25
N ASP A 21 0.14 0.38 21.74
CA ASP A 21 -0.02 1.60 22.55
C ASP A 21 -1.08 1.43 23.66
N ASN A 22 -2.21 0.81 23.34
CA ASN A 22 -3.32 0.62 24.28
C ASN A 22 -3.11 -0.54 25.26
N PHE A 23 -2.37 -1.59 24.87
CA PHE A 23 -2.24 -2.82 25.65
C PHE A 23 -0.79 -3.19 25.96
N ARG A 24 0.14 -2.25 25.82
CA ARG A 24 1.58 -2.43 26.08
C ARG A 24 1.92 -3.16 27.38
N PRO A 25 1.25 -2.93 28.53
CA PRO A 25 1.56 -3.65 29.77
C PRO A 25 1.40 -5.18 29.70
N VAL A 26 0.74 -5.70 28.65
CA VAL A 26 0.63 -7.14 28.40
C VAL A 26 1.95 -7.73 27.90
N LEU A 27 2.79 -6.92 27.28
CA LEU A 27 4.12 -7.31 26.82
C LEU A 27 5.08 -7.38 28.02
N THR A 28 5.73 -8.51 28.18
CA THR A 28 6.62 -8.82 29.30
C THR A 28 7.91 -9.47 28.85
N GLY A 29 8.95 -9.42 29.70
CA GLY A 29 10.26 -10.02 29.37
C GLY A 29 10.93 -9.25 28.23
N ALA A 30 11.43 -9.99 27.22
CA ALA A 30 12.11 -9.39 26.06
C ALA A 30 11.17 -8.55 25.17
N ASP A 31 9.86 -8.80 25.23
CA ASP A 31 8.86 -8.05 24.47
C ASP A 31 8.36 -6.79 25.19
N ALA A 32 8.74 -6.58 26.47
CA ALA A 32 8.31 -5.41 27.23
C ALA A 32 8.78 -4.12 26.53
N LEU A 33 7.91 -3.11 26.55
CA LEU A 33 8.21 -1.81 25.96
C LEU A 33 7.96 -0.68 26.96
N ASN A 34 8.84 0.30 26.96
CA ASN A 34 8.68 1.55 27.72
C ASN A 34 7.52 2.39 27.15
N ALA A 35 7.06 3.37 27.91
CA ALA A 35 5.96 4.24 27.48
C ALA A 35 6.32 5.10 26.26
N ASP A 36 7.56 5.47 26.16
CA ASP A 36 8.18 6.34 25.17
C ASP A 36 8.97 5.56 24.08
N TYR A 37 8.64 4.27 23.89
CA TYR A 37 9.30 3.47 22.85
C TYR A 37 9.19 4.14 21.48
N ARG A 38 10.21 3.92 20.64
CA ARG A 38 10.28 4.46 19.28
C ARG A 38 10.20 3.36 18.25
N ILE A 39 9.84 3.73 17.02
CA ILE A 39 9.89 2.85 15.86
C ILE A 39 10.98 3.35 14.94
N ASP A 40 11.88 2.46 14.56
CA ASP A 40 12.98 2.72 13.64
C ASP A 40 12.88 1.79 12.42
N GLU A 41 13.53 2.14 11.32
CA GLU A 41 13.50 1.32 10.11
C GLU A 41 14.36 0.05 10.24
N ASN A 42 15.51 0.14 10.93
CA ASN A 42 16.56 -0.87 10.87
C ASN A 42 17.02 -1.38 12.24
N GLU A 43 16.92 -0.58 13.29
CA GLU A 43 17.53 -0.87 14.58
C GLU A 43 16.50 -1.19 15.65
N LYS A 44 16.75 -2.27 16.41
CA LYS A 44 15.98 -2.66 17.59
C LYS A 44 16.80 -2.51 18.83
N ILE A 45 16.28 -1.75 19.82
CA ILE A 45 16.89 -1.59 21.14
C ILE A 45 15.92 -2.10 22.19
N LEU A 46 16.40 -3.00 23.04
CA LEU A 46 15.56 -3.67 24.04
C LEU A 46 14.75 -2.66 24.86
N HIS A 47 13.44 -2.86 24.92
CA HIS A 47 12.44 -2.05 25.63
C HIS A 47 12.21 -0.62 25.13
N THR A 48 13.09 -0.05 24.32
CA THR A 48 13.04 1.37 23.93
C THR A 48 12.82 1.61 22.45
N GLN A 49 13.19 0.64 21.59
CA GLN A 49 13.07 0.81 20.16
C GLN A 49 12.71 -0.51 19.47
N ILE A 50 11.76 -0.47 18.56
CA ILE A 50 11.30 -1.59 17.73
C ILE A 50 11.36 -1.21 16.27
N THR A 51 11.34 -2.23 15.39
CA THR A 51 11.25 -2.01 13.95
C THR A 51 9.80 -2.11 13.46
N PHE A 52 9.53 -1.67 12.23
CA PHE A 52 8.25 -1.89 11.59
C PHE A 52 7.87 -3.38 11.54
N ASN A 53 8.85 -4.26 11.34
CA ASN A 53 8.63 -5.71 11.30
C ASN A 53 8.23 -6.30 12.66
N ASP A 54 8.52 -5.64 13.77
CA ASP A 54 8.12 -6.09 15.11
C ASP A 54 6.66 -5.77 15.45
N LEU A 55 6.03 -4.81 14.76
CA LEU A 55 4.69 -4.32 15.13
C LEU A 55 3.63 -5.43 15.12
N VAL A 56 3.51 -6.15 14.02
CA VAL A 56 2.47 -7.20 13.90
C VAL A 56 2.74 -8.38 14.83
N PRO A 57 3.97 -8.90 14.97
CA PRO A 57 4.30 -9.95 15.96
C PRO A 57 4.00 -9.55 17.40
N LEU A 58 4.32 -8.32 17.81
CA LEU A 58 4.03 -7.83 19.16
C LEU A 58 2.52 -7.68 19.41
N ALA A 59 1.77 -7.16 18.44
CA ALA A 59 0.32 -7.10 18.51
C ALA A 59 -0.31 -8.50 18.62
N LEU A 60 0.20 -9.48 17.85
CA LEU A 60 -0.18 -10.89 17.98
C LEU A 60 0.07 -11.43 19.38
N THR A 61 1.23 -11.11 19.97
CA THR A 61 1.56 -11.50 21.34
C THR A 61 0.55 -10.93 22.34
N ILE A 62 0.15 -9.68 22.18
CA ILE A 62 -0.89 -9.03 23.02
C ILE A 62 -2.21 -9.80 22.88
N LEU A 63 -2.67 -10.05 21.66
CA LEU A 63 -3.94 -10.74 21.44
C LEU A 63 -3.92 -12.18 21.96
N LYS A 64 -2.80 -12.88 21.85
CA LYS A 64 -2.64 -14.23 22.40
C LYS A 64 -2.70 -14.24 23.94
N LYS A 65 -2.03 -13.29 24.60
CA LYS A 65 -1.90 -13.23 26.06
C LYS A 65 -3.10 -12.57 26.76
N SER A 66 -3.84 -11.66 26.11
CA SER A 66 -4.88 -10.86 26.74
C SER A 66 -6.28 -11.09 26.17
N ALA A 67 -7.12 -11.79 26.93
CA ALA A 67 -8.54 -11.89 26.62
C ALA A 67 -9.24 -10.52 26.67
N TYR A 68 -8.75 -9.61 27.52
CA TYR A 68 -9.26 -8.26 27.64
C TYR A 68 -9.03 -7.45 26.35
N ALA A 69 -7.83 -7.51 25.77
CA ALA A 69 -7.51 -6.85 24.50
C ALA A 69 -8.42 -7.39 23.36
N ARG A 70 -8.60 -8.71 23.28
CA ARG A 70 -9.55 -9.30 22.31
C ARG A 70 -10.98 -8.83 22.54
N GLY A 71 -11.42 -8.80 23.80
CA GLY A 71 -12.76 -8.32 24.17
C GLY A 71 -13.01 -6.87 23.79
N ALA A 72 -12.01 -6.00 24.02
CA ALA A 72 -12.07 -4.59 23.65
C ALA A 72 -12.24 -4.40 22.13
N LEU A 73 -11.48 -5.12 21.30
CA LEU A 73 -11.64 -5.07 19.83
C LEU A 73 -13.04 -5.48 19.38
N ARG A 74 -13.56 -6.57 19.94
CA ARG A 74 -14.89 -7.12 19.62
C ARG A 74 -16.04 -6.18 20.00
N GLN A 75 -15.84 -5.38 21.03
CA GLN A 75 -16.79 -4.35 21.44
C GLN A 75 -16.67 -3.06 20.60
N THR A 76 -15.45 -2.77 20.12
CA THR A 76 -15.19 -1.57 19.32
C THR A 76 -15.69 -1.71 17.90
N TYR A 77 -15.46 -2.87 17.27
CA TYR A 77 -15.76 -3.09 15.86
C TYR A 77 -16.88 -4.11 15.67
N SER A 78 -17.94 -3.71 14.97
CA SER A 78 -19.01 -4.59 14.49
C SER A 78 -18.74 -5.13 13.09
N HIS A 79 -18.01 -4.38 12.27
CA HIS A 79 -17.64 -4.73 10.91
C HIS A 79 -16.16 -4.39 10.67
N VAL A 80 -15.47 -5.26 9.94
CA VAL A 80 -14.08 -5.05 9.51
C VAL A 80 -13.99 -5.34 8.02
N PHE A 81 -13.48 -4.38 7.27
CA PHE A 81 -13.23 -4.50 5.83
C PHE A 81 -11.73 -4.52 5.59
N MET A 82 -11.26 -5.52 4.86
CA MET A 82 -9.89 -5.64 4.40
C MET A 82 -9.86 -5.38 2.90
N ASP A 83 -9.12 -4.37 2.47
CA ASP A 83 -8.88 -4.06 1.07
C ASP A 83 -7.52 -4.59 0.63
N GLU A 84 -7.37 -4.92 -0.68
CA GLU A 84 -6.17 -5.54 -1.26
C GLU A 84 -5.70 -6.78 -0.46
N PHE A 85 -6.67 -7.55 0.03
CA PHE A 85 -6.40 -8.61 1.01
C PHE A 85 -5.56 -9.76 0.45
N GLN A 86 -5.44 -9.91 -0.88
CA GLN A 86 -4.54 -10.86 -1.53
C GLN A 86 -3.06 -10.64 -1.21
N ASP A 87 -2.69 -9.44 -0.75
CA ASP A 87 -1.31 -9.08 -0.41
C ASP A 87 -1.00 -9.19 1.11
N ALA A 88 -1.95 -9.66 1.91
CA ALA A 88 -1.74 -9.85 3.34
C ALA A 88 -0.67 -10.92 3.62
N THR A 89 0.23 -10.63 4.56
CA THR A 89 1.24 -11.59 5.04
C THR A 89 0.63 -12.59 6.02
N ALA A 90 1.35 -13.69 6.29
CA ALA A 90 0.92 -14.71 7.27
C ALA A 90 0.67 -14.10 8.67
N ASP A 91 1.53 -13.19 9.12
CA ASP A 91 1.38 -12.54 10.42
C ASP A 91 0.17 -11.60 10.47
N GLN A 92 -0.09 -10.86 9.39
CA GLN A 92 -1.28 -10.02 9.27
C GLN A 92 -2.57 -10.85 9.27
N TYR A 93 -2.55 -11.98 8.58
CA TYR A 93 -3.67 -12.92 8.60
C TYR A 93 -3.88 -13.52 9.98
N ASN A 94 -2.80 -13.94 10.67
CA ASN A 94 -2.85 -14.46 12.04
C ASN A 94 -3.35 -13.39 13.03
N LEU A 95 -3.00 -12.12 12.83
CA LEU A 95 -3.52 -11.01 13.64
C LEU A 95 -5.05 -10.93 13.54
N LEU A 96 -5.57 -10.99 12.31
CA LEU A 96 -7.01 -11.00 12.04
C LEU A 96 -7.70 -12.20 12.72
N LYS A 97 -7.16 -13.39 12.54
CA LYS A 97 -7.68 -14.62 13.19
C LYS A 97 -7.69 -14.49 14.71
N SER A 98 -6.60 -14.05 15.31
CA SER A 98 -6.49 -13.89 16.77
C SER A 98 -7.48 -12.87 17.33
N ALA A 99 -7.81 -11.84 16.55
CA ALA A 99 -8.76 -10.80 16.96
C ALA A 99 -10.23 -11.26 16.83
N PHE A 100 -10.59 -11.94 15.74
CA PHE A 100 -11.98 -12.01 15.30
C PHE A 100 -12.52 -13.43 15.07
N THR A 101 -11.73 -14.50 15.20
CA THR A 101 -12.28 -15.87 15.13
C THR A 101 -13.31 -16.08 16.24
N ASP A 102 -14.40 -16.79 15.91
CA ASP A 102 -15.52 -17.11 16.80
C ASP A 102 -16.14 -15.87 17.48
N THR A 103 -16.36 -14.83 16.70
CA THR A 103 -16.97 -13.58 17.17
C THR A 103 -18.19 -13.23 16.34
N GLY A 104 -19.03 -12.30 16.85
CA GLY A 104 -20.13 -11.71 16.08
C GLY A 104 -19.70 -10.56 15.14
N VAL A 105 -18.39 -10.28 15.03
CA VAL A 105 -17.86 -9.24 14.13
C VAL A 105 -17.96 -9.72 12.69
N GLN A 106 -18.57 -8.92 11.84
CA GLN A 106 -18.68 -9.21 10.41
C GLN A 106 -17.39 -8.85 9.69
N LEU A 107 -16.78 -9.82 9.00
CA LEU A 107 -15.55 -9.60 8.24
C LEU A 107 -15.83 -9.63 6.75
N THR A 108 -15.22 -8.71 6.01
CA THR A 108 -15.28 -8.66 4.54
C THR A 108 -13.89 -8.46 3.99
N GLY A 109 -13.39 -9.47 3.26
CA GLY A 109 -12.12 -9.39 2.53
C GLY A 109 -12.38 -9.07 1.06
N VAL A 110 -11.78 -8.01 0.56
CA VAL A 110 -11.81 -7.61 -0.86
C VAL A 110 -10.41 -7.74 -1.42
N GLY A 111 -10.29 -8.36 -2.59
CA GLY A 111 -9.00 -8.55 -3.24
C GLY A 111 -9.12 -9.23 -4.59
N ASP A 112 -8.05 -9.17 -5.37
CA ASP A 112 -7.92 -9.85 -6.65
C ASP A 112 -6.66 -10.73 -6.65
N THR A 113 -6.83 -12.03 -6.60
CA THR A 113 -5.72 -13.01 -6.57
C THR A 113 -4.77 -12.85 -7.77
N LYS A 114 -5.25 -12.32 -8.90
CA LYS A 114 -4.46 -12.04 -10.09
C LYS A 114 -3.56 -10.80 -9.96
N GLN A 115 -3.86 -9.94 -8.99
CA GLN A 115 -3.09 -8.73 -8.67
C GLN A 115 -2.13 -8.95 -7.48
N ARG A 116 -1.96 -10.18 -7.01
CA ARG A 116 -0.99 -10.51 -5.96
C ARG A 116 0.44 -10.29 -6.46
N ILE A 117 0.98 -9.12 -6.19
CA ILE A 117 2.33 -8.71 -6.61
C ILE A 117 3.33 -8.68 -5.44
N MET A 118 2.86 -8.79 -4.20
CA MET A 118 3.67 -8.68 -2.99
C MET A 118 4.20 -10.06 -2.49
N GLY A 119 4.22 -11.08 -3.35
CA GLY A 119 4.77 -12.40 -2.98
C GLY A 119 6.23 -12.34 -2.53
N PHE A 120 7.06 -11.48 -3.14
CA PHE A 120 8.44 -11.24 -2.74
C PHE A 120 8.57 -10.61 -1.33
N ALA A 121 7.54 -9.90 -0.87
CA ALA A 121 7.45 -9.28 0.45
C ALA A 121 6.72 -10.15 1.48
N GLY A 122 6.49 -11.44 1.18
CA GLY A 122 5.90 -12.40 2.10
C GLY A 122 4.38 -12.45 2.10
N ALA A 123 3.69 -11.95 1.07
CA ALA A 123 2.24 -12.12 0.93
C ALA A 123 1.87 -13.60 0.93
N LEU A 124 0.90 -13.97 1.78
CA LEU A 124 0.46 -15.35 1.97
C LEU A 124 -0.23 -15.86 0.70
N GLU A 125 0.24 -16.99 0.20
CA GLU A 125 -0.42 -17.65 -0.93
C GLU A 125 -1.73 -18.25 -0.48
N GLY A 126 -2.79 -18.06 -1.26
CA GLY A 126 -4.10 -18.64 -0.98
C GLY A 126 -4.90 -17.93 0.14
N VAL A 127 -4.44 -16.79 0.66
CA VAL A 127 -5.09 -16.09 1.79
C VAL A 127 -6.60 -15.89 1.63
N MET A 128 -7.09 -15.65 0.42
CA MET A 128 -8.53 -15.51 0.14
C MET A 128 -9.29 -16.83 0.34
N ALA A 129 -8.68 -17.96 -0.04
CA ALA A 129 -9.27 -19.28 0.16
C ALA A 129 -9.21 -19.71 1.64
N ASP A 130 -8.09 -19.42 2.31
CA ASP A 130 -7.94 -19.65 3.75
C ASP A 130 -8.97 -18.83 4.54
N PHE A 131 -9.17 -17.57 4.17
CA PHE A 131 -10.18 -16.70 4.77
C PHE A 131 -11.61 -17.27 4.58
N ALA A 132 -11.93 -17.73 3.37
CA ALA A 132 -13.23 -18.32 3.09
C ALA A 132 -13.48 -19.58 3.97
N THR A 133 -12.44 -20.38 4.17
CA THR A 133 -12.49 -21.60 4.99
C THR A 133 -12.58 -21.29 6.49
N ASP A 134 -11.63 -20.49 6.99
CA ASP A 134 -11.48 -20.23 8.42
C ASP A 134 -12.64 -19.43 9.03
N PHE A 135 -13.25 -18.57 8.24
CA PHE A 135 -14.39 -17.74 8.69
C PHE A 135 -15.73 -18.16 8.07
N SER A 136 -15.78 -19.31 7.36
CA SER A 136 -16.99 -19.76 6.64
C SER A 136 -17.59 -18.66 5.76
N ALA A 137 -16.73 -17.90 5.08
CA ALA A 137 -17.16 -16.73 4.34
C ALA A 137 -17.82 -17.10 3.01
N THR A 138 -18.84 -16.37 2.64
CA THR A 138 -19.48 -16.47 1.32
C THR A 138 -18.63 -15.75 0.29
N THR A 139 -18.13 -16.47 -0.70
CA THR A 139 -17.35 -15.90 -1.80
C THR A 139 -18.28 -15.24 -2.81
N LEU A 140 -18.04 -13.96 -3.07
CA LEU A 140 -18.73 -13.18 -4.10
C LEU A 140 -17.72 -12.73 -5.16
N GLN A 141 -18.12 -12.73 -6.42
CA GLN A 141 -17.25 -12.31 -7.52
C GLN A 141 -17.78 -11.04 -8.18
N LEU A 142 -16.87 -10.09 -8.39
CA LEU A 142 -17.16 -8.84 -9.10
C LEU A 142 -16.72 -8.97 -10.55
N TYR A 143 -17.65 -9.30 -11.44
CA TYR A 143 -17.36 -9.53 -12.86
C TYR A 143 -17.32 -8.25 -13.69
N GLN A 144 -17.98 -7.18 -13.27
CA GLN A 144 -18.10 -5.97 -14.07
C GLN A 144 -16.98 -4.99 -13.79
N ASN A 145 -16.20 -4.68 -14.82
CA ASN A 145 -15.18 -3.64 -14.80
C ASN A 145 -15.75 -2.37 -15.43
N PHE A 146 -16.04 -1.38 -14.59
CA PHE A 146 -16.53 -0.06 -15.02
C PHE A 146 -15.41 0.95 -15.29
N ARG A 147 -14.20 0.68 -14.83
CA ARG A 147 -13.04 1.57 -14.97
C ARG A 147 -12.48 1.56 -16.37
N SER A 148 -12.28 0.38 -16.96
CA SER A 148 -11.53 0.21 -18.19
C SER A 148 -12.39 0.25 -19.44
N LYS A 149 -11.92 0.90 -20.50
CA LYS A 149 -12.57 0.87 -21.82
C LYS A 149 -12.56 -0.56 -22.40
N PRO A 150 -13.51 -0.89 -23.29
CA PRO A 150 -13.69 -2.27 -23.79
C PRO A 150 -12.45 -2.91 -24.43
N GLN A 151 -11.63 -2.18 -25.16
CA GLN A 151 -10.40 -2.73 -25.75
C GLN A 151 -9.40 -3.17 -24.67
N LEU A 152 -9.25 -2.38 -23.60
CA LEU A 152 -8.38 -2.74 -22.48
C LEU A 152 -8.92 -3.96 -21.74
N ARG A 153 -10.25 -4.04 -21.52
CA ARG A 153 -10.88 -5.23 -20.92
C ARG A 153 -10.68 -6.50 -21.75
N ARG A 154 -10.72 -6.39 -23.10
CA ARG A 154 -10.43 -7.53 -23.99
C ARG A 154 -8.98 -7.98 -23.88
N MET A 155 -8.04 -7.04 -23.76
CA MET A 155 -6.63 -7.37 -23.54
C MET A 155 -6.45 -8.06 -22.18
N GLN A 156 -6.98 -7.47 -21.11
CA GLN A 156 -6.95 -8.06 -19.77
C GLN A 156 -7.53 -9.47 -19.75
N ASN A 157 -8.68 -9.67 -20.40
CA ASN A 157 -9.32 -10.98 -20.45
C ASN A 157 -8.51 -12.03 -21.23
N ARG A 158 -7.71 -11.61 -22.21
CA ARG A 158 -6.72 -12.51 -22.85
C ARG A 158 -5.65 -12.94 -21.86
N MET A 159 -5.10 -12.02 -21.11
CA MET A 159 -4.09 -12.32 -20.09
C MET A 159 -4.66 -13.27 -19.03
N ILE A 160 -5.86 -12.98 -18.52
CA ILE A 160 -6.55 -13.84 -17.54
C ILE A 160 -6.76 -15.25 -18.10
N ARG A 161 -7.10 -15.39 -19.37
CA ARG A 161 -7.30 -16.72 -20.00
C ARG A 161 -6.04 -17.57 -19.97
N GLU A 162 -4.86 -16.96 -20.08
CA GLU A 162 -3.58 -17.67 -19.98
C GLU A 162 -3.17 -17.97 -18.53
N MET A 163 -3.53 -17.09 -17.60
CA MET A 163 -3.13 -17.19 -16.17
C MET A 163 -4.10 -18.05 -15.36
N GLU A 164 -5.39 -17.84 -15.54
CA GLU A 164 -6.49 -18.47 -14.79
C GLU A 164 -7.72 -18.66 -15.70
N PRO A 165 -7.74 -19.68 -16.56
CA PRO A 165 -8.78 -19.88 -17.58
C PRO A 165 -10.21 -19.84 -17.03
N THR A 166 -10.42 -20.33 -15.81
CA THR A 166 -11.73 -20.40 -15.14
C THR A 166 -12.28 -19.03 -14.73
N ALA A 167 -11.42 -18.04 -14.56
CA ALA A 167 -11.80 -16.66 -14.22
C ALA A 167 -12.01 -15.78 -15.46
N ALA A 168 -11.75 -16.30 -16.67
CA ALA A 168 -11.92 -15.54 -17.90
C ALA A 168 -13.41 -15.35 -18.24
N ILE A 169 -13.77 -14.11 -18.56
CA ILE A 169 -15.13 -13.75 -18.98
C ILE A 169 -15.34 -14.17 -20.46
N PRO A 170 -16.49 -14.73 -20.83
CA PRO A 170 -16.82 -14.96 -22.24
C PRO A 170 -16.69 -13.67 -23.06
N ALA A 171 -15.99 -13.73 -24.19
CA ALA A 171 -15.71 -12.54 -25.01
C ALA A 171 -16.97 -11.76 -25.41
N ALA A 172 -18.10 -12.45 -25.57
CA ALA A 172 -19.40 -11.85 -25.87
C ALA A 172 -19.93 -10.96 -24.76
N GLN A 173 -19.47 -11.10 -23.53
CA GLN A 173 -19.88 -10.27 -22.39
C GLN A 173 -19.09 -8.95 -22.30
N ILE A 174 -17.99 -8.80 -23.03
CA ILE A 174 -17.21 -7.57 -23.07
C ILE A 174 -17.77 -6.67 -24.17
N LEU A 175 -18.90 -6.05 -23.86
CA LEU A 175 -19.61 -5.21 -24.81
C LEU A 175 -18.97 -3.84 -24.99
N GLY A 176 -19.29 -3.19 -26.12
CA GLY A 176 -18.94 -1.81 -26.42
C GLY A 176 -17.68 -1.65 -27.26
N LYS A 177 -17.44 -0.39 -27.63
CA LYS A 177 -16.28 0.07 -28.41
C LYS A 177 -15.53 1.13 -27.63
N GLY A 178 -14.27 1.35 -27.96
CA GLY A 178 -13.43 2.40 -27.35
C GLY A 178 -12.24 1.85 -26.56
N GLY A 179 -11.31 2.76 -26.30
CA GLY A 179 -9.97 2.42 -25.84
C GLY A 179 -9.07 2.01 -27.00
N VAL A 180 -7.78 2.14 -26.82
CA VAL A 180 -6.74 1.72 -27.76
C VAL A 180 -5.68 0.96 -26.98
N VAL A 181 -5.25 -0.18 -27.51
CA VAL A 181 -4.11 -0.93 -27.01
C VAL A 181 -3.16 -1.12 -28.17
N ARG A 182 -1.93 -0.66 -28.01
CA ARG A 182 -0.85 -0.83 -29.00
C ARG A 182 0.36 -1.42 -28.32
N VAL A 183 1.10 -2.24 -29.01
CA VAL A 183 2.37 -2.82 -28.59
C VAL A 183 3.42 -2.35 -29.58
N PHE A 184 4.49 -1.77 -29.02
CA PHE A 184 5.64 -1.32 -29.80
C PHE A 184 6.85 -2.15 -29.41
N ARG A 185 7.80 -2.25 -30.31
CA ARG A 185 9.11 -2.83 -30.06
C ARG A 185 10.15 -1.87 -30.63
N PHE A 186 11.12 -1.54 -29.82
CA PHE A 186 12.19 -0.61 -30.16
C PHE A 186 13.52 -1.36 -30.24
N HIS A 187 14.47 -0.78 -30.91
CA HIS A 187 15.81 -1.36 -31.06
C HIS A 187 16.65 -1.16 -29.80
N ASP A 188 16.50 -0.02 -29.17
CA ASP A 188 17.18 0.35 -27.95
C ASP A 188 16.30 1.28 -27.07
N ASP A 189 16.81 1.63 -25.92
CA ASP A 189 16.15 2.47 -24.92
C ASP A 189 16.05 3.95 -25.35
N GLU A 190 17.00 4.41 -26.19
CA GLU A 190 16.98 5.76 -26.74
C GLU A 190 15.84 5.93 -27.77
N GLU A 191 15.67 4.97 -28.66
CA GLU A 191 14.55 4.94 -29.59
C GLU A 191 13.20 4.86 -28.84
N GLU A 192 13.13 4.03 -27.79
CA GLU A 192 11.94 3.94 -26.95
C GLU A 192 11.62 5.28 -26.28
N ALA A 193 12.61 5.92 -25.64
CA ALA A 193 12.43 7.19 -24.97
C ALA A 193 11.97 8.30 -25.91
N ALA A 194 12.60 8.39 -27.09
CA ALA A 194 12.20 9.35 -28.12
C ALA A 194 10.77 9.11 -28.62
N ALA A 195 10.40 7.86 -28.88
CA ALA A 195 9.06 7.49 -29.32
C ALA A 195 7.98 7.78 -28.27
N VAL A 196 8.25 7.47 -26.99
CA VAL A 196 7.35 7.77 -25.87
C VAL A 196 7.17 9.28 -25.74
N THR A 197 8.25 10.04 -25.81
CA THR A 197 8.23 11.51 -25.73
C THR A 197 7.38 12.11 -26.86
N ASN A 198 7.60 11.68 -28.10
CA ASN A 198 6.81 12.12 -29.25
C ASN A 198 5.32 11.79 -29.11
N MET A 199 5.00 10.59 -28.59
CA MET A 199 3.62 10.16 -28.38
C MET A 199 2.93 11.01 -27.32
N ILE A 200 3.62 11.30 -26.21
CA ILE A 200 3.10 12.18 -25.15
C ILE A 200 2.94 13.61 -25.66
N GLY A 201 3.92 14.16 -26.37
CA GLY A 201 3.83 15.48 -26.99
C GLY A 201 2.61 15.60 -27.92
N HIS A 202 2.36 14.55 -28.70
CA HIS A 202 1.16 14.48 -29.54
C HIS A 202 -0.13 14.52 -28.73
N TRP A 203 -0.24 13.75 -27.63
CA TRP A 203 -1.43 13.77 -26.78
C TRP A 203 -1.64 15.11 -26.09
N LEU A 204 -0.58 15.73 -25.61
CA LEU A 204 -0.62 17.07 -25.02
C LEU A 204 -1.11 18.12 -26.04
N SER A 205 -0.65 18.04 -27.30
CA SER A 205 -1.12 18.92 -28.38
C SER A 205 -2.60 18.73 -28.74
N GLN A 206 -3.15 17.56 -28.43
CA GLN A 206 -4.58 17.26 -28.56
C GLN A 206 -5.41 17.67 -27.32
N GLY A 207 -4.80 18.29 -26.31
CA GLY A 207 -5.46 18.79 -25.11
C GLY A 207 -5.63 17.73 -24.00
N VAL A 208 -4.91 16.58 -24.07
CA VAL A 208 -4.89 15.63 -22.96
C VAL A 208 -4.07 16.22 -21.82
N PRO A 209 -4.64 16.38 -20.61
CA PRO A 209 -3.90 16.95 -19.48
C PRO A 209 -2.74 16.02 -19.06
N PRO A 210 -1.58 16.55 -18.64
CA PRO A 210 -0.47 15.73 -18.13
C PRO A 210 -0.87 14.78 -16.98
N SER A 211 -1.81 15.18 -16.14
CA SER A 211 -2.34 14.38 -15.02
C SER A 211 -3.07 13.09 -15.45
N GLU A 212 -3.46 13.00 -16.73
CA GLU A 212 -4.12 11.84 -17.30
C GLU A 212 -3.14 10.87 -18.00
N ILE A 213 -1.85 11.18 -17.96
CA ILE A 213 -0.79 10.42 -18.62
C ILE A 213 0.13 9.84 -17.55
N ALA A 214 0.34 8.52 -17.58
CA ALA A 214 1.28 7.84 -16.71
C ALA A 214 2.22 6.96 -17.52
N VAL A 215 3.51 6.98 -17.20
CA VAL A 215 4.52 6.04 -17.69
C VAL A 215 4.89 5.11 -16.55
N ILE A 216 4.68 3.82 -16.76
CA ILE A 216 4.94 2.78 -15.76
C ILE A 216 6.06 1.89 -16.26
N VAL A 217 7.09 1.70 -15.44
CA VAL A 217 8.25 0.86 -15.76
C VAL A 217 8.36 -0.31 -14.79
N ARG A 218 8.84 -1.43 -15.29
CA ARG A 218 8.89 -2.68 -14.51
C ARG A 218 10.03 -2.70 -13.49
N GLN A 219 11.21 -2.26 -13.89
CA GLN A 219 12.45 -2.36 -13.11
C GLN A 219 13.33 -1.15 -13.34
N GLN A 220 14.27 -0.91 -12.44
CA GLN A 220 15.29 0.16 -12.53
C GLN A 220 14.70 1.54 -12.90
N PRO A 221 13.67 2.00 -12.18
CA PRO A 221 12.98 3.23 -12.54
C PRO A 221 13.91 4.44 -12.58
N HIS A 222 15.00 4.44 -11.81
CA HIS A 222 16.00 5.52 -11.80
C HIS A 222 16.75 5.67 -13.12
N LEU A 223 17.02 4.56 -13.84
CA LEU A 223 17.68 4.62 -15.15
C LEU A 223 16.70 5.09 -16.23
N ILE A 224 15.56 4.43 -16.33
CA ILE A 224 14.55 4.72 -17.35
C ILE A 224 13.95 6.13 -17.15
N ALA A 225 13.61 6.50 -15.90
CA ALA A 225 13.11 7.84 -15.59
C ALA A 225 14.17 8.93 -15.85
N GLY A 226 15.46 8.63 -15.66
CA GLY A 226 16.54 9.54 -15.99
C GLY A 226 16.63 9.82 -17.49
N LEU A 227 16.51 8.79 -18.32
CA LEU A 227 16.54 8.94 -19.79
C LEU A 227 15.29 9.67 -20.30
N LEU A 228 14.10 9.20 -19.91
CA LEU A 228 12.84 9.86 -20.25
C LEU A 228 12.78 11.32 -19.78
N GLY A 229 13.28 11.59 -18.55
CA GLY A 229 13.31 12.94 -17.99
C GLY A 229 14.17 13.89 -18.82
N LYS A 230 15.29 13.43 -19.40
CA LYS A 230 16.11 14.23 -20.34
C LYS A 230 15.30 14.59 -21.58
N HIS A 231 14.63 13.63 -22.20
CA HIS A 231 13.80 13.86 -23.39
C HIS A 231 12.62 14.78 -23.07
N PHE A 232 11.91 14.57 -21.97
CA PHE A 232 10.78 15.42 -21.56
C PHE A 232 11.23 16.86 -21.29
N THR A 233 12.38 17.04 -20.64
CA THR A 233 12.93 18.38 -20.37
C THR A 233 13.31 19.07 -21.67
N ALA A 234 13.94 18.37 -22.62
CA ALA A 234 14.33 18.93 -23.91
C ALA A 234 13.12 19.41 -24.72
N ASP A 235 12.00 18.67 -24.64
CA ASP A 235 10.76 19.00 -25.36
C ASP A 235 9.78 19.84 -24.54
N GLY A 236 10.16 20.30 -23.33
CA GLY A 236 9.33 21.14 -22.46
C GLY A 236 8.09 20.42 -21.91
N ILE A 237 8.10 19.09 -21.82
CA ILE A 237 7.01 18.29 -21.30
C ILE A 237 7.09 18.28 -19.76
N PRO A 238 6.07 18.78 -19.05
CA PRO A 238 6.05 18.71 -17.59
C PRO A 238 5.86 17.27 -17.11
N PHE A 239 6.70 16.83 -16.19
CA PHE A 239 6.60 15.48 -15.61
C PHE A 239 6.96 15.48 -14.12
N ARG A 240 6.51 14.44 -13.43
CA ARG A 240 6.86 14.16 -12.03
C ARG A 240 7.35 12.71 -11.93
N ASN A 241 8.46 12.51 -11.24
CA ASN A 241 8.91 11.18 -10.86
C ASN A 241 8.39 10.86 -9.46
N ASP A 242 7.37 10.00 -9.37
CA ASP A 242 6.72 9.66 -8.11
C ASP A 242 7.67 8.92 -7.14
N GLN A 243 8.71 8.27 -7.62
CA GLN A 243 9.72 7.67 -6.76
C GLN A 243 10.46 8.71 -5.91
N GLN A 244 10.75 9.88 -6.48
CA GLN A 244 11.36 10.98 -5.73
C GLN A 244 10.41 11.56 -4.69
N SER A 245 9.10 11.55 -4.97
CA SER A 245 8.06 12.05 -4.06
C SER A 245 7.73 11.09 -2.92
N GLN A 246 8.12 9.82 -3.00
CA GLN A 246 7.89 8.84 -1.93
C GLN A 246 8.80 9.06 -0.71
N ASN A 247 9.89 9.77 -0.88
CA ASN A 247 10.80 10.13 0.22
C ASN A 247 10.62 11.61 0.60
N LEU A 248 9.39 11.97 1.00
CA LEU A 248 9.05 13.34 1.41
C LEU A 248 9.96 13.88 2.52
N THR A 249 10.48 13.00 3.40
CA THR A 249 11.40 13.37 4.47
C THR A 249 12.80 13.73 3.97
N ALA A 250 13.17 13.31 2.75
CA ALA A 250 14.43 13.68 2.12
C ALA A 250 14.36 15.04 1.38
N GLU A 251 13.16 15.57 1.14
CA GLU A 251 12.97 16.89 0.55
C GLU A 251 13.29 17.98 1.59
N PRO A 252 14.24 18.90 1.33
CA PRO A 252 14.69 19.87 2.32
C PRO A 252 13.56 20.68 2.95
N ALA A 253 12.58 21.12 2.16
CA ALA A 253 11.43 21.88 2.67
C ALA A 253 10.52 21.02 3.57
N ALA A 254 10.28 19.76 3.22
CA ALA A 254 9.48 18.86 4.03
C ALA A 254 10.23 18.47 5.33
N ALA A 255 11.54 18.20 5.24
CA ALA A 255 12.39 17.94 6.38
C ALA A 255 12.43 19.14 7.33
N LEU A 256 12.53 20.37 6.83
CA LEU A 256 12.46 21.61 7.61
C LEU A 256 11.13 21.71 8.37
N ILE A 257 10.01 21.52 7.68
CA ILE A 257 8.67 21.58 8.29
C ILE A 257 8.50 20.50 9.35
N LEU A 258 8.93 19.27 9.06
CA LEU A 258 8.82 18.15 10.02
C LEU A 258 9.68 18.37 11.26
N ASN A 259 10.95 18.77 11.09
CA ASN A 259 11.81 19.07 12.24
C ASN A 259 11.26 20.25 13.06
N PHE A 260 10.72 21.28 12.41
CA PHE A 260 10.05 22.38 13.09
C PHE A 260 8.84 21.89 13.90
N LEU A 261 7.97 21.07 13.31
CA LEU A 261 6.81 20.51 13.98
C LEU A 261 7.21 19.62 15.18
N TYR A 262 8.24 18.79 15.03
CA TYR A 262 8.76 17.96 16.12
C TYR A 262 9.28 18.81 17.29
N VAL A 263 10.05 19.85 16.99
CA VAL A 263 10.59 20.76 18.04
C VAL A 263 9.48 21.53 18.76
N VAL A 264 8.42 21.93 18.01
CA VAL A 264 7.30 22.69 18.62
C VAL A 264 6.34 21.79 19.40
N ALA A 265 6.17 20.53 18.97
CA ALA A 265 5.20 19.61 19.56
C ALA A 265 5.75 18.82 20.77
N ASP A 266 7.08 18.74 20.93
CA ASP A 266 7.70 17.92 21.97
C ASP A 266 9.02 18.57 22.47
N ASP A 267 9.06 18.95 23.74
CA ASP A 267 10.21 19.63 24.40
C ASP A 267 11.47 18.75 24.52
N GLY A 268 11.40 17.47 24.14
CA GLY A 268 12.47 16.48 24.30
C GLY A 268 13.22 16.09 23.03
N ARG A 269 13.34 16.97 22.02
CA ARG A 269 13.88 16.65 20.67
C ARG A 269 15.19 17.40 20.32
N PRO A 270 16.31 17.13 21.01
CA PRO A 270 17.56 17.85 20.77
C PRO A 270 18.16 17.58 19.36
N ASP A 271 17.97 16.38 18.80
CA ASP A 271 18.50 16.01 17.51
C ASP A 271 17.75 16.71 16.37
N GLU A 272 16.41 16.76 16.45
CA GLU A 272 15.56 17.47 15.51
C GLU A 272 15.77 18.99 15.60
N TYR A 273 16.03 19.52 16.80
CA TYR A 273 16.39 20.93 17.00
C TYR A 273 17.74 21.24 16.35
N SER A 274 18.76 20.41 16.58
CA SER A 274 20.09 20.57 15.95
C SER A 274 19.99 20.53 14.43
N THR A 275 19.22 19.57 13.89
CA THR A 275 18.98 19.43 12.45
C THR A 275 18.27 20.67 11.90
N LEU A 276 17.23 21.15 12.58
CA LEU A 276 16.49 22.36 12.21
C LEU A 276 17.42 23.58 12.15
N MET A 277 18.27 23.77 13.14
CA MET A 277 19.22 24.90 13.18
C MET A 277 20.23 24.82 12.04
N HIS A 278 20.70 23.63 11.68
CA HIS A 278 21.59 23.45 10.52
C HIS A 278 20.89 23.73 9.18
N MET A 279 19.60 23.54 9.07
CA MET A 279 18.83 23.82 7.85
C MET A 279 18.51 25.31 7.66
N VAL A 280 18.54 26.10 8.74
CA VAL A 280 18.18 27.54 8.73
C VAL A 280 19.42 28.44 8.75
N SER A 281 20.60 27.90 9.09
CA SER A 281 21.88 28.59 9.07
C SER A 281 22.55 28.53 7.71
#